data_246b4b57fae7afbeea8e327a7ca57c69
#
_entry.id   246b4b57fae7afbeea8e327a7ca57c69
#
_cell.length_a   1.000
_cell.length_b   1.000
_cell.length_c   1.000
_cell.angle_alpha   90.00
_cell.angle_beta   90.00
_cell.angle_gamma   90.00
#
_symmetry.space_group_name_H-M   'P 1'
#
loop_
_entity.id
_entity.type
_entity.pdbx_description
1 polymer ?
#
loop_
_entity_poly.entity_id
_entity_poly.type
_entity_poly.pdbx_seq_one_letter_code
_entity_poly.pdbx_strand_id
1 'polypeptide(L)'
;DLEKVIAEYKETAFDKIKQFTKVQFLHWTEEEFSSCFRKMMTLEQYREPQMAQLYQNYLASGPLAYMEALFSGMLGDAEKARQTALDFYGPIFLLYSIYDGAEDKSHVIKLLEEHMDHFLQEMQIS
;
A
#
# COMPACT_ATOMS: atom_id res chain seq x y z
N ASP A 1 -22.24 18.97 -15.11
CA ASP A 1 -20.90 19.26 -15.57
C ASP A 1 -20.04 17.98 -15.51
N LEU A 2 -19.53 17.58 -16.68
CA LEU A 2 -18.76 16.35 -16.82
C LEU A 2 -17.44 16.39 -16.03
N GLU A 3 -16.76 17.54 -16.02
CA GLU A 3 -15.51 17.70 -15.27
C GLU A 3 -15.72 17.51 -13.77
N LYS A 4 -16.82 18.02 -13.24
CA LYS A 4 -17.17 17.86 -11.84
C LYS A 4 -17.46 16.40 -11.49
N VAL A 5 -18.19 15.70 -12.37
CA VAL A 5 -18.51 14.27 -12.18
C VAL A 5 -17.22 13.44 -12.19
N ILE A 6 -16.29 13.71 -13.10
CA ILE A 6 -15.01 13.02 -13.17
C ILE A 6 -14.19 13.28 -11.90
N ALA A 7 -14.14 14.53 -11.43
CA ALA A 7 -13.40 14.88 -10.21
C ALA A 7 -13.98 14.16 -8.98
N GLU A 8 -15.30 14.09 -8.86
CA GLU A 8 -15.96 13.37 -7.76
C GLU A 8 -15.69 11.88 -7.81
N TYR A 9 -15.68 11.30 -9.01
CA TYR A 9 -15.34 9.88 -9.19
C TYR A 9 -13.91 9.58 -8.73
N LYS A 10 -12.94 10.40 -9.13
CA LYS A 10 -11.54 10.23 -8.74
C LYS A 10 -11.37 10.35 -7.23
N GLU A 11 -12.00 11.34 -6.61
CA GLU A 11 -11.96 11.53 -5.16
C GLU A 11 -12.49 10.30 -4.43
N THR A 12 -13.60 9.74 -4.88
CA THR A 12 -14.18 8.53 -4.29
C THR A 12 -13.25 7.34 -4.45
N ALA A 13 -12.61 7.20 -5.62
CA ALA A 13 -11.67 6.12 -5.89
C ALA A 13 -10.44 6.22 -4.97
N PHE A 14 -9.91 7.44 -4.76
CA PHE A 14 -8.79 7.68 -3.87
C PHE A 14 -9.14 7.34 -2.42
N ASP A 15 -10.33 7.72 -1.96
CA ASP A 15 -10.79 7.40 -0.61
C ASP A 15 -10.86 5.89 -0.39
N LYS A 16 -11.32 5.14 -1.38
CA LYS A 16 -11.38 3.68 -1.31
C LYS A 16 -9.99 3.06 -1.24
N ILE A 17 -9.05 3.56 -2.04
CA ILE A 17 -7.66 3.09 -2.01
C ILE A 17 -7.05 3.33 -0.63
N LYS A 18 -7.27 4.52 -0.07
CA LYS A 18 -6.77 4.88 1.26
C LYS A 18 -7.34 3.94 2.33
N GLN A 19 -8.66 3.72 2.32
CA GLN A 19 -9.30 2.84 3.30
C GLN A 19 -8.81 1.40 3.15
N PHE A 20 -8.75 0.90 1.93
CA PHE A 20 -8.28 -0.46 1.66
C PHE A 20 -6.83 -0.63 2.16
N THR A 21 -5.97 0.33 1.84
CA THR A 21 -4.57 0.29 2.23
C THR A 21 -4.41 0.29 3.75
N LYS A 22 -5.16 1.15 4.43
CA LYS A 22 -5.13 1.22 5.89
C LYS A 22 -5.59 -0.10 6.53
N VAL A 23 -6.68 -0.67 6.03
CA VAL A 23 -7.20 -1.95 6.52
C VAL A 23 -6.15 -3.05 6.34
N GLN A 24 -5.50 -3.11 5.18
CA GLN A 24 -4.45 -4.10 4.93
C GLN A 24 -3.25 -3.89 5.85
N PHE A 25 -2.82 -2.66 6.04
CA PHE A 25 -1.69 -2.37 6.94
C PHE A 25 -2.01 -2.79 8.37
N LEU A 26 -3.18 -2.47 8.88
CA LEU A 26 -3.59 -2.85 10.23
C LEU A 26 -3.75 -4.37 10.37
N HIS A 27 -4.23 -5.04 9.33
CA HIS A 27 -4.30 -6.50 9.32
C HIS A 27 -2.93 -7.13 9.54
N TRP A 28 -1.91 -6.66 8.82
CA TRP A 28 -0.57 -7.24 8.88
C TRP A 28 0.25 -6.77 10.08
N THR A 29 -0.20 -5.74 10.80
CA THR A 29 0.55 -5.18 11.93
C THR A 29 -0.12 -5.40 13.28
N GLU A 30 -1.43 -5.23 13.37
CA GLU A 30 -2.15 -5.27 14.64
C GLU A 30 -2.78 -6.63 14.96
N GLU A 31 -3.18 -7.39 13.96
CA GLU A 31 -3.74 -8.73 14.20
C GLU A 31 -2.61 -9.70 14.53
N GLU A 32 -2.73 -10.36 15.68
CA GLU A 32 -1.64 -11.17 16.22
C GLU A 32 -1.18 -12.26 15.26
N PHE A 33 -2.10 -13.06 14.75
CA PHE A 33 -1.75 -14.15 13.83
C PHE A 33 -1.10 -13.61 12.57
N SER A 34 -1.71 -12.60 11.96
CA SER A 34 -1.23 -12.04 10.68
C SER A 34 0.12 -11.35 10.85
N SER A 35 0.31 -10.64 11.96
CA SER A 35 1.59 -10.00 12.26
C SER A 35 2.70 -11.04 12.42
N CYS A 36 2.45 -12.11 13.15
CA CYS A 36 3.42 -13.20 13.32
C CYS A 36 3.70 -13.90 11.99
N PHE A 37 2.66 -14.12 11.18
CA PHE A 37 2.81 -14.76 9.87
C PHE A 37 3.66 -13.88 8.94
N ARG A 38 3.41 -12.57 8.93
CA ARG A 38 4.22 -11.62 8.14
C ARG A 38 5.70 -11.67 8.55
N LYS A 39 5.95 -11.66 9.84
CA LYS A 39 7.34 -11.74 10.36
C LYS A 39 7.99 -13.06 9.99
N MET A 40 7.24 -14.16 10.08
CA MET A 40 7.74 -15.47 9.70
C MET A 40 8.10 -15.52 8.21
N MET A 41 7.23 -15.03 7.34
CA MET A 41 7.53 -14.96 5.90
C MET A 41 8.78 -14.13 5.64
N THR A 42 8.90 -13.00 6.32
CA THR A 42 10.06 -12.11 6.19
C THR A 42 11.37 -12.82 6.55
N LEU A 43 11.36 -13.56 7.65
CA LEU A 43 12.55 -14.28 8.12
C LEU A 43 12.89 -15.48 7.24
N GLU A 44 11.88 -16.21 6.78
CA GLU A 44 12.08 -17.50 6.10
C GLU A 44 12.20 -17.38 4.58
N GLN A 45 11.98 -16.19 4.01
CA GLN A 45 11.95 -16.02 2.55
C GLN A 45 13.25 -16.44 1.86
N TYR A 46 14.38 -16.31 2.55
CA TYR A 46 15.69 -16.63 1.96
C TYR A 46 16.07 -18.10 2.12
N ARG A 47 15.31 -18.85 2.90
CA ARG A 47 15.61 -20.23 3.22
C ARG A 47 14.59 -21.21 2.63
N GLU A 48 13.32 -20.82 2.61
CA GLU A 48 12.22 -21.68 2.17
C GLU A 48 11.54 -21.10 0.92
N PRO A 49 11.66 -21.79 -0.25
CA PRO A 49 11.05 -21.26 -1.49
C PRO A 49 9.55 -20.99 -1.40
N GLN A 50 8.80 -21.81 -0.66
CA GLN A 50 7.35 -21.58 -0.47
C GLN A 50 7.10 -20.31 0.32
N MET A 51 7.92 -20.03 1.33
CA MET A 51 7.80 -18.79 2.11
C MET A 51 8.19 -17.57 1.28
N ALA A 52 9.20 -17.72 0.43
CA ALA A 52 9.59 -16.65 -0.50
C ALA A 52 8.42 -16.28 -1.42
N GLN A 53 7.71 -17.28 -1.93
CA GLN A 53 6.56 -17.05 -2.81
C GLN A 53 5.41 -16.36 -2.07
N LEU A 54 5.10 -16.81 -0.86
CA LEU A 54 4.06 -16.20 -0.03
C LEU A 54 4.42 -14.76 0.31
N TYR A 55 5.68 -14.51 0.66
CA TYR A 55 6.17 -13.16 0.93
C TYR A 55 5.93 -12.24 -0.26
N GLN A 56 6.33 -12.67 -1.46
CA GLN A 56 6.10 -11.88 -2.67
C GLN A 56 4.61 -11.63 -2.90
N ASN A 57 3.79 -12.68 -2.80
CA ASN A 57 2.36 -12.58 -3.10
C ASN A 57 1.61 -11.67 -2.13
N TYR A 58 1.96 -11.70 -0.85
CA TYR A 58 1.21 -10.96 0.16
C TYR A 58 1.81 -9.61 0.51
N LEU A 59 3.14 -9.43 0.36
CA LEU A 59 3.80 -8.25 0.90
C LEU A 59 4.58 -7.44 -0.12
N ALA A 60 5.07 -8.02 -1.19
CA ALA A 60 5.97 -7.34 -2.11
C ALA A 60 5.37 -7.18 -3.50
N SER A 61 5.67 -8.09 -4.42
CA SER A 61 5.25 -7.96 -5.81
C SER A 61 3.73 -8.05 -5.99
N GLY A 62 3.04 -8.82 -5.13
CA GLY A 62 1.60 -8.94 -5.20
C GLY A 62 0.86 -7.63 -4.97
N PRO A 63 1.06 -6.97 -3.81
CA PRO A 63 0.45 -5.65 -3.57
C PRO A 63 0.86 -4.61 -4.59
N LEU A 64 2.12 -4.63 -5.03
CA LEU A 64 2.59 -3.69 -6.06
C LEU A 64 1.82 -3.87 -7.37
N ALA A 65 1.65 -5.12 -7.82
CA ALA A 65 0.90 -5.41 -9.04
C ALA A 65 -0.57 -5.02 -8.92
N TYR A 66 -1.16 -5.22 -7.74
CA TYR A 66 -2.54 -4.82 -7.47
C TYR A 66 -2.71 -3.30 -7.60
N MET A 67 -1.80 -2.54 -6.98
CA MET A 67 -1.82 -1.07 -7.07
C MET A 67 -1.58 -0.60 -8.51
N GLU A 68 -0.67 -1.25 -9.23
CA GLU A 68 -0.42 -0.94 -10.64
C GLU A 68 -1.69 -1.09 -11.48
N ALA A 69 -2.44 -2.17 -11.26
CA ALA A 69 -3.69 -2.39 -11.97
C ALA A 69 -4.73 -1.31 -11.65
N LEU A 70 -4.85 -0.93 -10.38
CA LEU A 70 -5.77 0.13 -9.95
C LEU A 70 -5.41 1.47 -10.62
N PHE A 71 -4.14 1.87 -10.55
CA PHE A 71 -3.71 3.14 -11.13
C PHE A 71 -3.75 3.13 -12.65
N SER A 72 -3.52 1.98 -13.29
CA SER A 72 -3.65 1.85 -14.74
C SER A 72 -5.07 2.16 -15.18
N GLY A 73 -6.06 1.63 -14.45
CA GLY A 73 -7.47 1.91 -14.73
C GLY A 73 -7.83 3.39 -14.56
N MET A 74 -7.18 4.07 -13.61
CA MET A 74 -7.44 5.48 -13.33
C MET A 74 -6.71 6.44 -14.25
N LEU A 75 -5.47 6.11 -14.63
CA LEU A 75 -4.59 7.02 -15.39
C LEU A 75 -4.61 6.76 -16.90
N GLY A 76 -4.97 5.55 -17.32
CA GLY A 76 -5.00 5.19 -18.74
C GLY A 76 -3.63 5.03 -19.37
N ASP A 77 -2.57 4.95 -18.57
CA ASP A 77 -1.18 4.83 -19.02
C ASP A 77 -0.47 3.81 -18.14
N ALA A 78 -0.09 2.67 -18.73
CA ALA A 78 0.49 1.55 -17.99
C ALA A 78 1.86 1.86 -17.39
N GLU A 79 2.70 2.62 -18.12
CA GLU A 79 4.03 3.00 -17.62
C GLU A 79 3.93 3.95 -16.44
N LYS A 80 3.09 4.97 -16.57
CA LYS A 80 2.83 5.94 -15.49
C LYS A 80 2.22 5.22 -14.27
N ALA A 81 1.32 4.27 -14.49
CA ALA A 81 0.69 3.50 -13.43
C ALA A 81 1.72 2.69 -12.65
N ARG A 82 2.71 2.10 -13.33
CA ARG A 82 3.78 1.35 -12.70
C ARG A 82 4.61 2.21 -11.76
N GLN A 83 5.04 3.38 -12.23
CA GLN A 83 5.79 4.32 -11.41
C GLN A 83 4.96 4.84 -10.24
N THR A 84 3.70 5.15 -10.49
CA THR A 84 2.78 5.63 -9.46
C THR A 84 2.58 4.58 -8.37
N ALA A 85 2.40 3.31 -8.76
CA ALA A 85 2.24 2.22 -7.81
C ALA A 85 3.49 2.04 -6.94
N LEU A 86 4.66 2.11 -7.55
CA LEU A 86 5.93 2.00 -6.82
C LEU A 86 6.09 3.15 -5.82
N ASP A 87 5.80 4.37 -6.26
CA ASP A 87 5.88 5.56 -5.40
C ASP A 87 4.88 5.48 -4.24
N PHE A 88 3.71 4.93 -4.48
CA PHE A 88 2.68 4.80 -3.45
C PHE A 88 3.01 3.69 -2.45
N TYR A 89 3.35 2.50 -2.95
CA TYR A 89 3.50 1.32 -2.10
C TYR A 89 4.87 1.23 -1.43
N GLY A 90 5.93 1.75 -2.04
CA GLY A 90 7.28 1.67 -1.49
C GLY A 90 7.38 2.15 -0.05
N PRO A 91 6.91 3.37 0.26
CA PRO A 91 6.92 3.85 1.64
C PRO A 91 6.04 3.02 2.57
N ILE A 92 4.91 2.51 2.10
CA ILE A 92 4.03 1.64 2.90
C ILE A 92 4.76 0.36 3.28
N PHE A 93 5.46 -0.25 2.32
CA PHE A 93 6.26 -1.44 2.56
C PHE A 93 7.35 -1.17 3.62
N LEU A 94 8.02 -0.02 3.51
CA LEU A 94 9.01 0.40 4.51
C LEU A 94 8.40 0.53 5.90
N LEU A 95 7.17 1.03 5.99
CA LEU A 95 6.52 1.28 7.27
C LEU A 95 6.22 0.01 8.06
N TYR A 96 6.13 -1.15 7.42
CA TYR A 96 6.00 -2.42 8.16
C TYR A 96 7.21 -2.64 9.07
N SER A 97 8.41 -2.43 8.55
CA SER A 97 9.64 -2.59 9.32
C SER A 97 9.74 -1.54 10.43
N ILE A 98 9.39 -0.30 10.11
CA ILE A 98 9.42 0.78 11.09
C ILE A 98 8.41 0.50 12.21
N TYR A 99 7.23 0.01 11.86
CA TYR A 99 6.21 -0.37 12.84
C TYR A 99 6.73 -1.40 13.83
N ASP A 100 7.40 -2.44 13.32
CA ASP A 100 7.91 -3.53 14.18
C ASP A 100 8.96 -3.01 15.17
N GLY A 101 9.77 -2.04 14.78
CA GLY A 101 10.81 -1.47 15.64
C GLY A 101 10.37 -0.29 16.48
N ALA A 102 9.15 0.20 16.33
CA ALA A 102 8.71 1.42 16.99
C ALA A 102 8.21 1.14 18.41
N GLU A 103 8.56 2.04 19.35
CA GLU A 103 7.95 2.04 20.67
C GLU A 103 6.53 2.62 20.60
N ASP A 104 6.36 3.71 19.88
CA ASP A 104 5.05 4.33 19.66
C ASP A 104 4.51 3.93 18.30
N LYS A 105 3.71 2.87 18.29
CA LYS A 105 3.15 2.35 17.05
C LYS A 105 2.08 3.26 16.46
N SER A 106 1.41 4.06 17.27
CA SER A 106 0.42 5.02 16.77
C SER A 106 1.08 6.09 15.90
N HIS A 107 2.33 6.44 16.17
CA HIS A 107 3.08 7.37 15.34
C HIS A 107 3.30 6.82 13.93
N VAL A 108 3.54 5.51 13.81
CA VAL A 108 3.71 4.87 12.49
C VAL A 108 2.41 4.89 11.69
N ILE A 109 1.28 4.66 12.35
CA ILE A 109 -0.03 4.76 11.69
C ILE A 109 -0.27 6.20 11.20
N LYS A 110 0.14 7.19 11.98
CA LYS A 110 0.05 8.59 11.56
C LYS A 110 0.92 8.86 10.32
N LEU A 111 2.13 8.31 10.28
CA LEU A 111 3.00 8.44 9.11
C LEU A 111 2.35 7.82 7.87
N LEU A 112 1.70 6.67 8.03
CA LEU A 112 0.96 6.03 6.95
C LEU A 112 -0.14 6.94 6.41
N GLU A 113 -0.94 7.52 7.31
CA GLU A 113 -2.02 8.40 6.91
C GLU A 113 -1.51 9.66 6.21
N GLU A 114 -0.46 10.26 6.75
CA GLU A 114 0.18 11.45 6.16
C GLU A 114 0.71 11.15 4.76
N HIS A 115 1.37 9.98 4.59
CA HIS A 115 1.87 9.56 3.29
C HIS A 115 0.74 9.43 2.27
N MET A 116 -0.35 8.76 2.64
CA MET A 116 -1.47 8.55 1.74
C MET A 116 -2.15 9.87 1.38
N ASP A 117 -2.37 10.74 2.35
CA ASP A 117 -3.00 12.04 2.12
C ASP A 117 -2.15 12.91 1.19
N HIS A 118 -0.86 12.99 1.46
CA HIS A 118 0.08 13.76 0.63
C HIS A 118 0.14 13.21 -0.79
N PHE A 119 0.26 11.90 -0.93
CA PHE A 119 0.34 11.24 -2.23
C PHE A 119 -0.91 11.51 -3.06
N LEU A 120 -2.10 11.35 -2.47
CA LEU A 120 -3.35 11.52 -3.18
C LEU A 120 -3.62 12.99 -3.55
N GLN A 121 -3.17 13.93 -2.71
CA GLN A 121 -3.22 15.36 -3.04
C GLN A 121 -2.36 15.67 -4.27
N GLU A 122 -1.15 15.15 -4.30
CA GLU A 122 -0.23 15.34 -5.43
C GLU A 122 -0.84 14.82 -6.74
N MET A 123 -1.52 13.68 -6.68
CA MET A 123 -2.19 13.10 -7.84
C MET A 123 -3.36 13.96 -8.33
N GLN A 124 -4.09 14.59 -7.42
CA GLN A 124 -5.23 15.44 -7.78
C GLN A 124 -4.81 16.74 -8.45
N ILE A 125 -3.64 17.25 -8.09
CA ILE A 125 -3.09 18.49 -8.66
C ILE A 125 -2.52 18.25 -10.06
N SER A 126 -1.95 17.08 -10.29
CA SER A 126 -1.39 16.72 -11.59
C SER A 126 -2.44 16.18 -12.55
#